data_c3c5b725102c0688669a39a0d6e86ab1
#
_entry.id   c3c5b725102c0688669a39a0d6e86ab1
#
_cell.length_a   1.000
_cell.length_b   1.000
_cell.length_c   1.000
_cell.angle_alpha   90.00
_cell.angle_beta   90.00
_cell.angle_gamma   90.00
#
_symmetry.space_group_name_H-M   'P 1'
#
loop_
_entity.id
_entity.type
_entity.pdbx_description
1 polymer ?
#
loop_
_entity_poly.entity_id
_entity_poly.type
_entity_poly.pdbx_seq_one_letter_code
_entity_poly.pdbx_strand_id
1 'polypeptide(L)'
;MNGLLIGRFQPFHSGHLDAVLFALSRVENLWIGVGSSNKHNEKRNPFTADERREMIVSSIKPSIIDRTSIFNIPDVDDHEKWTFEIDQIVPKYDIVFTNDEFTKTLFGKRGIDVITVTLKEREKFSGTNIRQLITDDKNWHDLVPKGTQSVLEKINADQRLKNL
;
A
#
# COMPACT_ATOMS: atom_id res chain seq x y z
N MET A 1 -14.21 15.88 -0.70
CA MET A 1 -14.19 14.70 0.17
C MET A 1 -12.77 14.18 0.29
N ASN A 2 -12.48 13.54 1.40
CA ASN A 2 -11.20 12.89 1.66
C ASN A 2 -11.36 11.37 1.64
N GLY A 3 -10.41 10.68 1.06
CA GLY A 3 -10.40 9.23 0.98
C GLY A 3 -9.27 8.61 1.78
N LEU A 4 -9.44 7.35 2.14
CA LEU A 4 -8.43 6.53 2.81
C LEU A 4 -8.17 5.28 1.99
N LEU A 5 -6.91 5.00 1.70
CA LEU A 5 -6.47 3.79 1.02
C LEU A 5 -5.38 3.14 1.86
N ILE A 6 -5.60 1.90 2.28
CA ILE A 6 -4.65 1.18 3.11
C ILE A 6 -4.09 -0.01 2.33
N GLY A 7 -2.79 -0.17 2.38
CA GLY A 7 -2.11 -1.33 1.80
C GLY A 7 -0.82 -1.62 2.53
N ARG A 8 -0.31 -2.82 2.38
CA ARG A 8 1.00 -3.17 2.95
C ARG A 8 2.15 -2.69 2.09
N PHE A 9 1.95 -2.63 0.78
CA PHE A 9 2.95 -2.13 -0.18
C PHE A 9 4.30 -2.85 -0.06
N GLN A 10 4.27 -4.14 -0.20
CA GLN A 10 5.43 -5.01 -0.02
C GLN A 10 5.85 -5.75 -1.31
N PRO A 11 6.25 -5.07 -2.37
CA PRO A 11 6.48 -3.63 -2.51
C PRO A 11 5.26 -2.88 -3.08
N PHE A 12 5.37 -1.56 -3.17
CA PHE A 12 4.42 -0.71 -3.91
C PHE A 12 4.54 -1.03 -5.40
N HIS A 13 3.47 -1.53 -6.00
CA HIS A 13 3.49 -1.99 -7.39
C HIS A 13 2.52 -1.20 -8.28
N SER A 14 2.50 -1.51 -9.56
CA SER A 14 1.67 -0.78 -10.54
C SER A 14 0.18 -0.89 -10.26
N GLY A 15 -0.28 -2.02 -9.70
CA GLY A 15 -1.67 -2.17 -9.25
C GLY A 15 -2.00 -1.20 -8.11
N HIS A 16 -1.09 -0.97 -7.19
CA HIS A 16 -1.27 0.02 -6.12
C HIS A 16 -1.31 1.44 -6.68
N LEU A 17 -0.44 1.74 -7.65
CA LEU A 17 -0.45 3.06 -8.29
C LEU A 17 -1.78 3.32 -8.99
N ASP A 18 -2.31 2.33 -9.71
CA ASP A 18 -3.63 2.43 -10.33
C ASP A 18 -4.73 2.68 -9.30
N ALA A 19 -4.66 2.02 -8.14
CA ALA A 19 -5.60 2.23 -7.04
C ALA A 19 -5.53 3.67 -6.50
N VAL A 20 -4.33 4.21 -6.34
CA VAL A 20 -4.12 5.60 -5.91
C VAL A 20 -4.74 6.57 -6.91
N LEU A 21 -4.48 6.37 -8.20
CA LEU A 21 -5.02 7.23 -9.27
C LEU A 21 -6.54 7.13 -9.35
N PHE A 22 -7.09 5.93 -9.22
CA PHE A 22 -8.53 5.72 -9.17
C PHE A 22 -9.15 6.49 -7.99
N ALA A 23 -8.58 6.33 -6.80
CA ALA A 23 -9.09 7.03 -5.61
C ALA A 23 -9.04 8.55 -5.78
N LEU A 24 -7.94 9.09 -6.31
CA LEU A 24 -7.80 10.53 -6.55
C LEU A 24 -8.74 11.06 -7.64
N SER A 25 -9.30 10.19 -8.47
CA SER A 25 -10.36 10.58 -9.42
C SER A 25 -11.71 10.77 -8.72
N ARG A 26 -11.86 10.30 -7.48
CA ARG A 26 -13.11 10.32 -6.71
C ARG A 26 -13.08 11.29 -5.53
N VAL A 27 -11.90 11.60 -5.01
CA VAL A 27 -11.73 12.47 -3.84
C VAL A 27 -10.69 13.54 -4.13
N GLU A 28 -10.75 14.63 -3.37
CA GLU A 28 -9.79 15.73 -3.50
C GLU A 28 -8.46 15.40 -2.85
N ASN A 29 -8.51 14.79 -1.66
CA ASN A 29 -7.33 14.40 -0.90
C ASN A 29 -7.39 12.92 -0.56
N LEU A 30 -6.24 12.27 -0.57
CA LEU A 30 -6.12 10.85 -0.28
C LEU A 30 -5.12 10.62 0.84
N TRP A 31 -5.58 9.98 1.90
CA TRP A 31 -4.71 9.48 2.97
C TRP A 31 -4.28 8.06 2.60
N ILE A 32 -2.99 7.85 2.47
CA ILE A 32 -2.43 6.53 2.14
C ILE A 32 -1.87 5.95 3.43
N GLY A 33 -2.47 4.85 3.89
CA GLY A 33 -2.04 4.14 5.08
C GLY A 33 -1.09 3.00 4.73
N VAL A 34 0.13 3.06 5.25
CA VAL A 34 1.12 1.99 5.14
C VAL A 34 0.83 0.98 6.25
N GLY A 35 0.10 -0.08 5.91
CA GLY A 35 -0.33 -1.11 6.85
C GLY A 35 0.82 -1.97 7.32
N SER A 36 0.64 -2.63 8.46
CA SER A 36 1.69 -3.43 9.10
C SER A 36 3.02 -2.66 9.18
N SER A 37 2.93 -1.37 9.56
CA SER A 37 4.09 -0.47 9.55
C SER A 37 5.17 -0.89 10.55
N ASN A 38 4.79 -1.65 11.57
CA ASN A 38 5.70 -2.20 12.58
C ASN A 38 6.38 -3.51 12.15
N LYS A 39 6.10 -4.01 10.96
CA LYS A 39 6.68 -5.26 10.46
C LYS A 39 7.68 -5.02 9.33
N HIS A 40 8.83 -5.67 9.45
CA HIS A 40 9.89 -5.63 8.44
C HIS A 40 10.83 -6.82 8.62
N ASN A 41 11.70 -7.07 7.62
CA ASN A 41 12.66 -8.17 7.63
C ASN A 41 12.04 -9.55 7.85
N GLU A 42 10.81 -9.73 7.35
CA GLU A 42 10.08 -10.98 7.33
C GLU A 42 9.76 -11.33 5.87
N LYS A 43 9.58 -12.61 5.57
CA LYS A 43 9.27 -13.05 4.19
C LYS A 43 8.08 -12.33 3.58
N ARG A 44 7.01 -12.14 4.36
CA ARG A 44 5.80 -11.46 3.89
C ARG A 44 5.87 -9.94 4.00
N ASN A 45 6.77 -9.44 4.84
CA ASN A 45 6.94 -8.01 5.12
C ASN A 45 8.45 -7.68 5.12
N PRO A 46 9.12 -7.79 3.96
CA PRO A 46 10.57 -7.59 3.92
C PRO A 46 11.01 -6.13 4.07
N PHE A 47 10.13 -5.18 3.71
CA PHE A 47 10.49 -3.77 3.61
C PHE A 47 9.99 -2.96 4.79
N THR A 48 10.82 -2.02 5.26
CA THR A 48 10.46 -1.12 6.35
C THR A 48 9.36 -0.14 5.92
N ALA A 49 8.70 0.51 6.88
CA ALA A 49 7.71 1.54 6.57
C ALA A 49 8.34 2.69 5.79
N ASP A 50 9.55 3.12 6.15
CA ASP A 50 10.25 4.21 5.47
C ASP A 50 10.59 3.85 4.02
N GLU A 51 11.03 2.62 3.78
CA GLU A 51 11.31 2.13 2.42
C GLU A 51 10.04 2.13 1.57
N ARG A 52 8.94 1.67 2.13
CA ARG A 52 7.65 1.66 1.43
C ARG A 52 7.13 3.07 1.16
N ARG A 53 7.29 3.98 2.11
CA ARG A 53 6.97 5.40 1.92
C ARG A 53 7.78 5.99 0.76
N GLU A 54 9.06 5.71 0.70
CA GLU A 54 9.92 6.18 -0.39
C GLU A 54 9.48 5.65 -1.74
N MET A 55 9.08 4.37 -1.81
CA MET A 55 8.51 3.78 -3.03
C MET A 55 7.28 4.55 -3.51
N ILE A 56 6.38 4.88 -2.59
CA ILE A 56 5.14 5.60 -2.91
C ILE A 56 5.46 7.01 -3.39
N VAL A 57 6.23 7.77 -2.63
CA VAL A 57 6.56 9.16 -2.94
C VAL A 57 7.29 9.27 -4.27
N SER A 58 8.22 8.35 -4.54
CA SER A 58 9.00 8.36 -5.77
C SER A 58 8.21 7.92 -7.01
N SER A 59 7.05 7.28 -6.81
CA SER A 59 6.24 6.73 -7.90
C SER A 59 5.07 7.64 -8.29
N ILE A 60 4.67 8.56 -7.42
CA ILE A 60 3.54 9.47 -7.67
C ILE A 60 4.07 10.76 -8.30
N LYS A 61 3.40 11.23 -9.35
CA LYS A 61 3.80 12.46 -10.04
C LYS A 61 3.74 13.67 -9.12
N PRO A 62 4.70 14.62 -9.24
CA PRO A 62 4.69 15.85 -8.44
C PRO A 62 3.39 16.64 -8.54
N SER A 63 2.72 16.61 -9.68
CA SER A 63 1.45 17.34 -9.89
C SER A 63 0.30 16.86 -9.00
N ILE A 64 0.36 15.64 -8.49
CA ILE A 64 -0.70 15.03 -7.67
C ILE A 64 -0.25 14.65 -6.27
N ILE A 65 1.06 14.66 -5.99
CA ILE A 65 1.59 14.27 -4.68
C ILE A 65 1.04 15.15 -3.55
N ASP A 66 0.79 16.43 -3.82
CA ASP A 66 0.28 17.37 -2.83
C ASP A 66 -1.15 17.05 -2.38
N ARG A 67 -1.87 16.23 -3.15
CA ARG A 67 -3.20 15.74 -2.79
C ARG A 67 -3.15 14.45 -1.96
N THR A 68 -1.96 13.98 -1.65
CA THR A 68 -1.76 12.75 -0.86
C THR A 68 -1.01 13.05 0.43
N SER A 69 -1.28 12.25 1.45
CA SER A 69 -0.51 12.23 2.69
C SER A 69 -0.36 10.78 3.11
N ILE A 70 0.82 10.42 3.61
CA ILE A 70 1.15 9.03 3.94
C ILE A 70 1.26 8.88 5.45
N PHE A 71 0.61 7.85 5.98
CA PHE A 71 0.56 7.57 7.41
C PHE A 71 0.98 6.13 7.68
N ASN A 72 1.70 5.89 8.74
CA ASN A 72 2.06 4.55 9.20
C ASN A 72 0.93 3.99 10.05
N ILE A 73 0.47 2.78 9.71
CA ILE A 73 -0.59 2.10 10.43
C ILE A 73 -0.05 0.76 10.94
N PRO A 74 0.23 0.66 12.24
CA PRO A 74 0.74 -0.60 12.79
C PRO A 74 -0.37 -1.63 12.93
N ASP A 75 0.01 -2.90 12.94
CA ASP A 75 -0.91 -3.96 13.29
C ASP A 75 -1.24 -3.88 14.79
N VAL A 76 -2.48 -4.22 15.11
CA VAL A 76 -2.95 -4.34 16.48
C VAL A 76 -3.55 -5.74 16.67
N ASP A 77 -3.55 -6.23 17.92
CA ASP A 77 -4.03 -7.58 18.23
C ASP A 77 -5.53 -7.75 18.06
N ASP A 78 -6.30 -6.68 18.31
CA ASP A 78 -7.76 -6.70 18.24
C ASP A 78 -8.23 -6.03 16.93
N HIS A 79 -8.67 -6.86 15.98
CA HIS A 79 -9.17 -6.38 14.69
C HIS A 79 -10.37 -5.45 14.80
N GLU A 80 -11.22 -5.63 15.81
CA GLU A 80 -12.39 -4.76 16.05
C GLU A 80 -11.96 -3.33 16.40
N LYS A 81 -10.81 -3.18 17.06
CA LYS A 81 -10.26 -1.88 17.44
C LYS A 81 -9.42 -1.24 16.34
N TRP A 82 -9.00 -2.02 15.34
CA TRP A 82 -8.06 -1.56 14.31
C TRP A 82 -8.55 -0.32 13.56
N THR A 83 -9.82 -0.31 13.13
CA THR A 83 -10.38 0.82 12.40
C THR A 83 -10.47 2.08 13.27
N PHE A 84 -10.69 1.93 14.56
CA PHE A 84 -10.71 3.06 15.50
C PHE A 84 -9.29 3.58 15.78
N GLU A 85 -8.30 2.70 15.81
CA GLU A 85 -6.90 3.10 15.91
C GLU A 85 -6.48 3.92 14.68
N ILE A 86 -6.95 3.53 13.50
CA ILE A 86 -6.70 4.30 12.28
C ILE A 86 -7.24 5.72 12.42
N ASP A 87 -8.43 5.90 12.99
CA ASP A 87 -9.02 7.22 13.20
C ASP A 87 -8.17 8.13 14.10
N GLN A 88 -7.34 7.55 14.98
CA GLN A 88 -6.42 8.30 15.81
C GLN A 88 -5.16 8.75 15.07
N ILE A 89 -4.87 8.11 13.93
CA ILE A 89 -3.65 8.33 13.17
C ILE A 89 -3.89 9.28 11.99
N VAL A 90 -4.99 9.07 11.25
CA VAL A 90 -5.26 9.82 10.02
C VAL A 90 -6.29 10.93 10.26
N PRO A 91 -6.25 12.01 9.47
CA PRO A 91 -7.30 13.03 9.51
C PRO A 91 -8.65 12.44 9.07
N LYS A 92 -9.73 13.20 9.29
CA LYS A 92 -11.07 12.78 8.90
C LYS A 92 -11.12 12.39 7.41
N TYR A 93 -11.73 11.24 7.15
CA TYR A 93 -11.98 10.73 5.80
C TYR A 93 -13.46 10.39 5.64
N ASP A 94 -13.93 10.44 4.40
CA ASP A 94 -15.33 10.21 4.05
C ASP A 94 -15.54 8.86 3.40
N ILE A 95 -14.55 8.35 2.69
CA ILE A 95 -14.62 7.11 1.91
C ILE A 95 -13.36 6.28 2.13
N VAL A 96 -13.54 4.96 2.24
CA VAL A 96 -12.42 4.00 2.26
C VAL A 96 -12.38 3.28 0.92
N PHE A 97 -11.20 3.21 0.33
CA PHE A 97 -10.93 2.46 -0.91
C PHE A 97 -10.16 1.19 -0.54
N THR A 98 -10.68 0.05 -0.93
CA THR A 98 -10.02 -1.24 -0.65
C THR A 98 -10.49 -2.32 -1.61
N ASN A 99 -9.66 -3.33 -1.82
CA ASN A 99 -10.04 -4.58 -2.49
C ASN A 99 -10.09 -5.75 -1.51
N ASP A 100 -9.85 -5.50 -0.23
CA ASP A 100 -9.82 -6.52 0.82
C ASP A 100 -11.19 -6.64 1.49
N GLU A 101 -11.79 -7.83 1.39
CA GLU A 101 -13.13 -8.08 1.94
C GLU A 101 -13.18 -7.90 3.47
N PHE A 102 -12.14 -8.26 4.17
CA PHE A 102 -12.08 -8.10 5.63
C PHE A 102 -12.10 -6.61 6.02
N THR A 103 -11.26 -5.81 5.37
CA THR A 103 -11.23 -4.35 5.58
C THR A 103 -12.59 -3.73 5.26
N LYS A 104 -13.19 -4.12 4.14
CA LYS A 104 -14.52 -3.67 3.73
C LYS A 104 -15.57 -3.97 4.78
N THR A 105 -15.54 -5.18 5.35
CA THR A 105 -16.49 -5.58 6.40
C THR A 105 -16.31 -4.74 7.65
N LEU A 106 -15.09 -4.53 8.10
CA LEU A 106 -14.81 -3.77 9.33
C LEU A 106 -15.26 -2.31 9.24
N PHE A 107 -14.97 -1.64 8.14
CA PHE A 107 -15.44 -0.26 7.95
C PHE A 107 -16.94 -0.20 7.68
N GLY A 108 -17.47 -1.16 6.93
CA GLY A 108 -18.91 -1.26 6.65
C GLY A 108 -19.75 -1.38 7.91
N LYS A 109 -19.30 -2.14 8.91
CA LYS A 109 -19.98 -2.25 10.21
C LYS A 109 -20.12 -0.91 10.92
N ARG A 110 -19.21 0.01 10.66
CA ARG A 110 -19.24 1.37 11.22
C ARG A 110 -20.08 2.34 10.41
N GLY A 111 -20.69 1.89 9.31
CA GLY A 111 -21.46 2.74 8.41
C GLY A 111 -20.62 3.68 7.56
N ILE A 112 -19.33 3.38 7.39
CA ILE A 112 -18.44 4.17 6.55
C ILE A 112 -18.55 3.67 5.10
N ASP A 113 -18.65 4.61 4.16
CA ASP A 113 -18.71 4.28 2.74
C ASP A 113 -17.40 3.64 2.28
N VAL A 114 -17.55 2.50 1.61
CA VAL A 114 -16.42 1.76 1.07
C VAL A 114 -16.58 1.59 -0.44
N ILE A 115 -15.57 1.97 -1.20
CA ILE A 115 -15.51 1.73 -2.64
C ILE A 115 -14.51 0.61 -2.88
N THR A 116 -14.95 -0.44 -3.54
CA THR A 116 -14.08 -1.56 -3.92
C THR A 116 -13.21 -1.14 -5.09
N VAL A 117 -11.91 -1.28 -4.93
CA VAL A 117 -10.95 -1.06 -6.01
C VAL A 117 -10.72 -2.37 -6.72
N THR A 118 -11.09 -2.44 -7.99
CA THR A 118 -10.85 -3.63 -8.80
C THR A 118 -9.43 -3.58 -9.36
N LEU A 119 -8.61 -4.54 -8.99
CA LEU A 119 -7.25 -4.69 -9.51
C LEU A 119 -7.27 -5.64 -10.72
N LYS A 120 -6.75 -5.17 -11.86
CA LYS A 120 -6.58 -6.01 -13.05
C LYS A 120 -5.38 -6.93 -12.86
N GLU A 121 -5.47 -8.15 -13.42
CA GLU A 121 -4.37 -9.12 -13.40
C GLU A 121 -3.75 -9.29 -12.00
N ARG A 122 -4.60 -9.47 -11.00
CA ARG A 122 -4.20 -9.51 -9.60
C ARG A 122 -3.11 -10.54 -9.28
N GLU A 123 -3.09 -11.67 -9.99
CA GLU A 123 -2.06 -12.69 -9.80
C GLU A 123 -0.68 -12.19 -10.21
N LYS A 124 -0.63 -11.40 -11.28
CA LYS A 124 0.59 -10.79 -11.79
C LYS A 124 1.02 -9.61 -10.91
N PHE A 125 0.09 -8.69 -10.63
CA PHE A 125 0.33 -7.49 -9.82
C PHE A 125 -0.01 -7.76 -8.35
N SER A 126 0.82 -8.54 -7.70
CA SER A 126 0.71 -8.82 -6.25
C SER A 126 2.09 -8.78 -5.61
N GLY A 127 2.13 -8.39 -4.34
CA GLY A 127 3.37 -8.40 -3.58
C GLY A 127 3.99 -9.79 -3.54
N THR A 128 3.18 -10.82 -3.33
CA THR A 128 3.63 -12.21 -3.29
C THR A 128 4.34 -12.61 -4.58
N ASN A 129 3.73 -12.33 -5.73
CA ASN A 129 4.33 -12.67 -7.03
C ASN A 129 5.63 -11.89 -7.25
N ILE A 130 5.61 -10.58 -7.00
CA ILE A 130 6.78 -9.74 -7.23
C ILE A 130 7.94 -10.16 -6.33
N ARG A 131 7.70 -10.43 -5.05
CA ARG A 131 8.73 -10.90 -4.14
C ARG A 131 9.33 -12.25 -4.61
N GLN A 132 8.48 -13.13 -5.12
CA GLN A 132 8.94 -14.41 -5.65
C GLN A 132 9.82 -14.23 -6.89
N LEU A 133 9.43 -13.36 -7.81
CA LEU A 133 10.23 -13.04 -9.00
C LEU A 133 11.60 -12.47 -8.64
N ILE A 134 11.65 -11.57 -7.65
CA ILE A 134 12.91 -11.00 -7.18
C ILE A 134 13.79 -12.10 -6.58
N THR A 135 13.23 -12.96 -5.76
CA THR A 135 13.96 -14.07 -5.13
C THR A 135 14.53 -15.03 -6.17
N ASP A 136 13.80 -15.28 -7.24
CA ASP A 136 14.16 -16.22 -8.31
C ASP A 136 15.01 -15.59 -9.42
N ASP A 137 15.43 -14.35 -9.25
CA ASP A 137 16.20 -13.59 -10.25
C ASP A 137 15.48 -13.48 -11.60
N LYS A 138 14.16 -13.44 -11.57
CA LYS A 138 13.32 -13.25 -12.76
C LYS A 138 12.95 -11.78 -12.92
N ASN A 139 12.47 -11.41 -14.13
CA ASN A 139 12.10 -10.03 -14.40
C ASN A 139 10.85 -9.61 -13.63
N TRP A 140 10.99 -8.60 -12.79
CA TRP A 140 9.91 -7.99 -12.00
C TRP A 140 9.72 -6.50 -12.34
N HIS A 141 10.63 -5.92 -13.13
CA HIS A 141 10.71 -4.46 -13.34
C HIS A 141 9.43 -3.90 -13.96
N ASP A 142 8.80 -4.63 -14.86
CA ASP A 142 7.59 -4.17 -15.55
C ASP A 142 6.34 -4.17 -14.66
N LEU A 143 6.43 -4.75 -13.45
CA LEU A 143 5.31 -4.88 -12.54
C LEU A 143 5.25 -3.76 -11.49
N VAL A 144 6.26 -2.93 -11.45
CA VAL A 144 6.37 -1.84 -10.47
C VAL A 144 6.70 -0.52 -11.14
N PRO A 145 6.30 0.62 -10.54
CA PRO A 145 6.71 1.93 -11.06
C PRO A 145 8.21 2.13 -10.96
N LYS A 146 8.75 3.04 -11.77
CA LYS A 146 10.19 3.35 -11.75
C LYS A 146 10.70 3.80 -10.39
N GLY A 147 9.89 4.53 -9.63
CA GLY A 147 10.25 4.92 -8.27
C GLY A 147 10.49 3.73 -7.36
N THR A 148 9.61 2.73 -7.43
CA THR A 148 9.78 1.49 -6.69
C THR A 148 11.00 0.71 -7.17
N GLN A 149 11.24 0.65 -8.49
CA GLN A 149 12.44 0.01 -9.04
C GLN A 149 13.70 0.60 -8.41
N SER A 150 13.80 1.91 -8.38
CA SER A 150 14.95 2.62 -7.83
C SER A 150 15.19 2.30 -6.36
N VAL A 151 14.13 2.24 -5.57
CA VAL A 151 14.25 1.89 -4.14
C VAL A 151 14.69 0.45 -3.97
N LEU A 152 14.06 -0.49 -4.69
CA LEU A 152 14.40 -1.91 -4.58
C LEU A 152 15.86 -2.18 -4.97
N GLU A 153 16.36 -1.50 -5.98
CA GLU A 153 17.75 -1.60 -6.38
C GLU A 153 18.70 -0.99 -5.33
N LYS A 154 18.35 0.18 -4.82
CA LYS A 154 19.14 0.88 -3.80
C LYS A 154 19.32 0.06 -2.52
N ILE A 155 18.27 -0.64 -2.09
CA ILE A 155 18.32 -1.43 -0.85
C ILE A 155 18.80 -2.86 -1.07
N ASN A 156 19.18 -3.24 -2.28
CA ASN A 156 19.56 -4.60 -2.64
C ASN A 156 18.50 -5.62 -2.22
N ALA A 157 17.27 -5.40 -2.69
CA ALA A 157 16.11 -6.21 -2.30
C ALA A 157 16.30 -7.70 -2.61
N ASP A 158 16.98 -8.04 -3.71
CA ASP A 158 17.30 -9.41 -4.09
C ASP A 158 18.09 -10.13 -3.00
N GLN A 159 19.14 -9.50 -2.50
CA GLN A 159 19.97 -10.04 -1.41
C GLN A 159 19.15 -10.21 -0.13
N ARG A 160 18.37 -9.18 0.21
CA ARG A 160 17.53 -9.24 1.41
C ARG A 160 16.54 -10.39 1.36
N LEU A 161 15.80 -10.52 0.24
CA LEU A 161 14.77 -11.56 0.11
C LEU A 161 15.36 -12.97 0.13
N LYS A 162 16.53 -13.17 -0.47
CA LYS A 162 17.20 -14.47 -0.44
C LYS A 162 17.65 -14.86 0.96
N ASN A 163 17.90 -13.91 1.82
CA ASN A 163 18.41 -14.13 3.18
C ASN A 163 17.29 -14.23 4.24
N LEU A 164 16.03 -14.11 3.85
CA LEU A 164 14.90 -14.20 4.79
C LEU A 164 14.34 -15.61 4.95
#